data_8741efcc254a28a35320db95098d84b0
#
_entry.id   8741efcc254a28a35320db95098d84b0
#
_cell.length_a   1.000
_cell.length_b   1.000
_cell.length_c   1.000
_cell.angle_alpha   90.00
_cell.angle_beta   90.00
_cell.angle_gamma   90.00
#
_symmetry.space_group_name_H-M   'P 1'
#
loop_
_entity.id
_entity.type
_entity.pdbx_description
1 polymer ?
#
loop_
_entity_poly.entity_id
_entity_poly.type
_entity_poly.pdbx_seq_one_letter_code
_entity_poly.pdbx_strand_id
1 'polypeptide(L)'
;MEKPFKIAISNGLTAPAIQVQSPEDLSTALRELDLHSPRPILVVVGGASKVSEADLSRLRLLFVKVLAPLAEELGASVVDGGTDVGVMQMMGQARAEIAATFPLIGVTPAAKVALPDRIPSSKVTALEPHHTHFVLVPGSNWGDESPWLARVASVLANGAPSVTVLVNGGETAWKDVSENLKANRPLLVIAGSGRLADTLAAALRGEATDERARELVASGLAQAIDLTESFDSLTRLLNEMFSAKGGRSASRESG
;
A
#
# COMPACT_ATOMS: atom_id res chain seq x y z
N MET A 1 13.00 -21.40 -2.07
CA MET A 1 11.99 -20.69 -1.27
C MET A 1 12.04 -21.22 0.17
N GLU A 2 12.06 -20.37 1.15
CA GLU A 2 12.00 -20.75 2.57
C GLU A 2 10.54 -21.12 2.94
N LYS A 3 10.38 -21.97 3.97
CA LYS A 3 9.04 -22.28 4.48
C LYS A 3 8.50 -21.11 5.30
N PRO A 4 7.17 -20.92 5.39
CA PRO A 4 6.59 -19.95 6.30
C PRO A 4 7.03 -20.16 7.75
N PHE A 5 7.24 -19.08 8.46
CA PHE A 5 7.59 -19.06 9.87
C PHE A 5 6.80 -17.99 10.61
N LYS A 6 6.81 -18.01 11.93
CA LYS A 6 6.16 -16.99 12.74
C LYS A 6 7.16 -15.93 13.16
N ILE A 7 6.86 -14.67 12.88
CA ILE A 7 7.60 -13.53 13.42
C ILE A 7 6.94 -13.11 14.74
N ALA A 8 7.73 -12.99 15.79
CA ALA A 8 7.33 -12.30 17.00
C ALA A 8 7.32 -10.78 16.74
N ILE A 9 6.18 -10.15 17.03
CA ILE A 9 5.99 -8.72 16.90
C ILE A 9 5.95 -8.11 18.31
N SER A 10 6.03 -6.79 18.40
CA SER A 10 5.85 -6.09 19.67
C SER A 10 4.55 -6.52 20.36
N ASN A 11 4.54 -6.54 21.68
CA ASN A 11 3.41 -6.95 22.54
C ASN A 11 3.08 -8.46 22.58
N GLY A 12 4.04 -9.33 22.20
CA GLY A 12 3.86 -10.78 22.25
C GLY A 12 2.94 -11.34 21.14
N LEU A 13 2.52 -10.51 20.19
CA LEU A 13 1.81 -10.94 19.01
C LEU A 13 2.76 -11.65 18.04
N THR A 14 2.23 -12.54 17.23
CA THR A 14 2.97 -13.20 16.15
C THR A 14 2.19 -13.13 14.86
N ALA A 15 2.88 -12.97 13.74
CA ALA A 15 2.28 -13.09 12.41
C ALA A 15 3.06 -14.11 11.55
N PRO A 16 2.38 -14.83 10.65
CA PRO A 16 3.03 -15.63 9.64
C PRO A 16 3.85 -14.75 8.70
N ALA A 17 5.02 -15.23 8.35
CA ALA A 17 5.94 -14.57 7.43
C ALA A 17 6.60 -15.57 6.50
N ILE A 18 7.02 -15.10 5.36
CA ILE A 18 7.82 -15.87 4.40
C ILE A 18 8.91 -14.98 3.82
N GLN A 19 10.09 -15.55 3.64
CA GLN A 19 11.17 -14.89 2.92
C GLN A 19 11.23 -15.39 1.49
N VAL A 20 11.16 -14.48 0.53
CA VAL A 20 11.29 -14.75 -0.90
C VAL A 20 12.61 -14.20 -1.43
N GLN A 21 13.20 -14.87 -2.41
CA GLN A 21 14.43 -14.45 -3.04
C GLN A 21 14.24 -14.17 -4.54
N SER A 22 13.22 -14.77 -5.14
CA SER A 22 12.93 -14.67 -6.56
C SER A 22 11.46 -14.29 -6.77
N PRO A 23 11.15 -13.40 -7.73
CA PRO A 23 9.78 -13.04 -8.08
C PRO A 23 8.93 -14.23 -8.55
N GLU A 24 9.54 -15.27 -9.07
CA GLU A 24 8.87 -16.50 -9.53
C GLU A 24 8.28 -17.29 -8.36
N ASP A 25 8.86 -17.16 -7.17
CA ASP A 25 8.40 -17.84 -5.95
C ASP A 25 7.15 -17.20 -5.34
N LEU A 26 6.81 -15.96 -5.69
CA LEU A 26 5.75 -15.19 -5.02
C LEU A 26 4.40 -15.89 -4.99
N SER A 27 3.94 -16.45 -6.12
CA SER A 27 2.62 -17.12 -6.16
C SER A 27 2.55 -18.30 -5.21
N THR A 28 3.64 -19.06 -5.08
CA THR A 28 3.72 -20.18 -4.16
C THR A 28 3.84 -19.70 -2.72
N ALA A 29 4.69 -18.72 -2.47
CA ALA A 29 4.88 -18.11 -1.15
C ALA A 29 3.58 -17.56 -0.57
N LEU A 30 2.79 -16.83 -1.37
CA LEU A 30 1.52 -16.26 -0.94
C LEU A 30 0.48 -17.34 -0.63
N ARG A 31 0.45 -18.44 -1.38
CA ARG A 31 -0.42 -19.58 -1.07
C ARG A 31 -0.01 -20.30 0.22
N GLU A 32 1.29 -20.42 0.48
CA GLU A 32 1.79 -21.01 1.73
C GLU A 32 1.50 -20.14 2.96
N LEU A 33 1.28 -18.83 2.76
CA LEU A 33 0.78 -17.91 3.77
C LEU A 33 -0.77 -17.94 3.90
N ASP A 34 -1.47 -18.85 3.22
CA ASP A 34 -2.94 -18.92 3.16
C ASP A 34 -3.58 -17.64 2.58
N LEU A 35 -2.86 -16.94 1.71
CA LEU A 35 -3.34 -15.77 1.01
C LEU A 35 -3.90 -16.17 -0.36
N HIS A 36 -5.23 -16.09 -0.48
CA HIS A 36 -5.94 -16.55 -1.66
C HIS A 36 -6.11 -15.43 -2.70
N SER A 37 -6.09 -15.81 -3.98
CA SER A 37 -6.39 -14.97 -5.15
C SER A 37 -7.42 -15.66 -6.06
N PRO A 38 -8.23 -14.94 -6.87
CA PRO A 38 -8.27 -13.48 -7.00
C PRO A 38 -8.96 -12.78 -5.83
N ARG A 39 -8.48 -11.59 -5.49
CA ARG A 39 -9.06 -10.76 -4.42
C ARG A 39 -8.89 -9.27 -4.73
N PRO A 40 -9.86 -8.38 -4.41
CA PRO A 40 -9.63 -6.95 -4.49
C PRO A 40 -8.43 -6.53 -3.63
N ILE A 41 -7.63 -5.58 -4.12
CA ILE A 41 -6.41 -5.14 -3.42
C ILE A 41 -6.40 -3.63 -3.25
N LEU A 42 -6.24 -3.20 -2.00
CA LEU A 42 -5.91 -1.83 -1.66
C LEU A 42 -4.41 -1.76 -1.34
N VAL A 43 -3.66 -0.99 -2.11
CA VAL A 43 -2.25 -0.71 -1.83
C VAL A 43 -2.16 0.64 -1.13
N VAL A 44 -1.49 0.70 0.01
CA VAL A 44 -1.27 1.94 0.76
C VAL A 44 0.21 2.29 0.74
N VAL A 45 0.54 3.45 0.18
CA VAL A 45 1.93 3.92 0.08
C VAL A 45 2.06 5.36 0.61
N GLY A 46 3.25 5.70 1.08
CA GLY A 46 3.54 7.04 1.53
C GLY A 46 4.12 7.13 2.93
N GLY A 47 3.70 8.14 3.68
CA GLY A 47 4.24 8.43 5.01
C GLY A 47 3.35 9.39 5.80
N ALA A 48 3.89 9.91 6.91
CA ALA A 48 3.21 10.92 7.73
C ALA A 48 4.21 11.94 8.31
N SER A 49 5.34 12.13 7.65
CA SER A 49 6.36 13.08 8.13
C SER A 49 6.05 14.52 7.71
N LYS A 50 6.36 15.47 8.59
CA LYS A 50 6.15 16.91 8.35
C LYS A 50 4.68 17.27 8.08
N VAL A 51 3.75 16.56 8.71
CA VAL A 51 2.31 16.82 8.69
C VAL A 51 1.96 17.62 9.95
N SER A 52 1.04 18.57 9.86
CA SER A 52 0.54 19.28 11.04
C SER A 52 -0.27 18.32 11.94
N GLU A 53 -0.43 18.65 13.23
CA GLU A 53 -1.23 17.81 14.13
C GLU A 53 -2.71 17.73 13.70
N ALA A 54 -3.25 18.80 13.14
CA ALA A 54 -4.61 18.83 12.63
C ALA A 54 -4.77 17.88 11.43
N ASP A 55 -3.85 17.94 10.46
CA ASP A 55 -3.87 17.07 9.29
C ASP A 55 -3.57 15.63 9.69
N LEU A 56 -2.67 15.40 10.66
CA LEU A 56 -2.39 14.06 11.19
C LEU A 56 -3.64 13.42 11.80
N SER A 57 -4.41 14.20 12.56
CA SER A 57 -5.68 13.76 13.14
C SER A 57 -6.70 13.42 12.05
N ARG A 58 -6.78 14.24 11.00
CA ARG A 58 -7.66 14.00 9.86
C ARG A 58 -7.21 12.78 9.04
N LEU A 59 -5.92 12.58 8.85
CA LEU A 59 -5.38 11.37 8.23
C LEU A 59 -5.77 10.12 9.02
N ARG A 60 -5.63 10.10 10.34
CA ARG A 60 -6.08 8.97 11.16
C ARG A 60 -7.56 8.67 10.94
N LEU A 61 -8.41 9.70 10.89
CA LEU A 61 -9.82 9.52 10.59
C LEU A 61 -10.07 8.98 9.18
N LEU A 62 -9.27 9.36 8.17
CA LEU A 62 -9.34 8.78 6.82
C LEU A 62 -9.11 7.27 6.87
N PHE A 63 -8.11 6.80 7.62
CA PHE A 63 -7.86 5.36 7.76
C PHE A 63 -9.00 4.64 8.49
N VAL A 64 -9.49 5.19 9.59
CA VAL A 64 -10.54 4.56 10.44
C VAL A 64 -11.92 4.64 9.80
N LYS A 65 -12.25 5.74 9.10
CA LYS A 65 -13.60 5.98 8.58
C LYS A 65 -13.78 5.62 7.11
N VAL A 66 -12.69 5.51 6.35
CA VAL A 66 -12.75 5.25 4.90
C VAL A 66 -11.97 3.99 4.53
N LEU A 67 -10.63 3.99 4.69
CA LEU A 67 -9.80 2.95 4.09
C LEU A 67 -10.00 1.57 4.71
N ALA A 68 -10.03 1.47 6.05
CA ALA A 68 -10.23 0.20 6.72
C ALA A 68 -11.67 -0.34 6.55
N PRO A 69 -12.75 0.44 6.74
CA PRO A 69 -14.10 0.00 6.43
C PRO A 69 -14.29 -0.43 4.98
N LEU A 70 -13.75 0.32 4.02
CA LEU A 70 -13.82 -0.04 2.61
C LEU A 70 -13.12 -1.37 2.30
N ALA A 71 -11.92 -1.59 2.86
CA ALA A 71 -11.21 -2.85 2.68
C ALA A 71 -11.99 -4.04 3.24
N GLU A 72 -12.63 -3.88 4.40
CA GLU A 72 -13.49 -4.90 5.01
C GLU A 72 -14.73 -5.17 4.16
N GLU A 73 -15.45 -4.12 3.74
CA GLU A 73 -16.67 -4.23 2.93
C GLU A 73 -16.43 -4.91 1.58
N LEU A 74 -15.32 -4.57 0.91
CA LEU A 74 -14.93 -5.18 -0.36
C LEU A 74 -14.34 -6.59 -0.22
N GLY A 75 -14.11 -7.07 0.99
CA GLY A 75 -13.33 -8.28 1.25
C GLY A 75 -11.91 -8.18 0.66
N ALA A 76 -11.36 -6.99 0.57
CA ALA A 76 -10.05 -6.74 -0.02
C ALA A 76 -8.91 -7.21 0.89
N SER A 77 -7.73 -7.46 0.31
CA SER A 77 -6.49 -7.46 1.09
C SER A 77 -5.83 -6.09 0.98
N VAL A 78 -5.17 -5.67 2.04
CA VAL A 78 -4.36 -4.45 2.05
C VAL A 78 -2.89 -4.82 1.98
N VAL A 79 -2.13 -4.12 1.13
CA VAL A 79 -0.69 -4.33 0.94
C VAL A 79 0.04 -3.00 1.18
N ASP A 80 1.04 -3.01 2.04
CA ASP A 80 1.88 -1.86 2.36
C ASP A 80 3.31 -2.27 2.78
N GLY A 81 4.11 -1.34 3.32
CA GLY A 81 5.49 -1.58 3.74
C GLY A 81 5.67 -2.32 5.07
N GLY A 82 4.64 -2.57 5.85
CA GLY A 82 4.64 -3.40 7.06
C GLY A 82 5.37 -2.86 8.28
N THR A 83 5.87 -1.62 8.28
CA THR A 83 6.64 -1.05 9.38
C THR A 83 5.79 -0.21 10.33
N ASP A 84 6.17 -0.15 11.61
CA ASP A 84 5.43 0.59 12.65
C ASP A 84 5.69 2.11 12.57
N VAL A 85 5.50 2.67 11.36
CA VAL A 85 5.65 4.11 11.12
C VAL A 85 4.65 4.61 10.06
N GLY A 86 4.23 5.87 10.18
CA GLY A 86 3.49 6.59 9.16
C GLY A 86 2.16 5.92 8.76
N VAL A 87 1.95 5.76 7.46
CA VAL A 87 0.69 5.22 6.92
C VAL A 87 0.47 3.75 7.25
N MET A 88 1.53 2.93 7.35
CA MET A 88 1.46 1.54 7.74
C MET A 88 0.95 1.39 9.18
N GLN A 89 1.50 2.20 10.10
CA GLN A 89 1.03 2.27 11.48
C GLN A 89 -0.44 2.70 11.55
N MET A 90 -0.83 3.72 10.78
CA MET A 90 -2.23 4.17 10.74
C MET A 90 -3.16 3.09 10.22
N MET A 91 -2.75 2.31 9.21
CA MET A 91 -3.57 1.24 8.65
C MET A 91 -3.74 0.08 9.64
N GLY A 92 -2.66 -0.33 10.30
CA GLY A 92 -2.70 -1.34 11.35
C GLY A 92 -3.59 -0.94 12.53
N GLN A 93 -3.42 0.29 13.03
CA GLN A 93 -4.25 0.84 14.10
C GLN A 93 -5.73 0.93 13.71
N ALA A 94 -6.03 1.42 12.49
CA ALA A 94 -7.40 1.51 12.00
C ALA A 94 -8.06 0.13 11.87
N ARG A 95 -7.31 -0.87 11.35
CA ARG A 95 -7.78 -2.25 11.29
C ARG A 95 -8.14 -2.80 12.68
N ALA A 96 -7.29 -2.57 13.66
CA ALA A 96 -7.53 -3.00 15.04
C ALA A 96 -8.72 -2.26 15.67
N GLU A 97 -8.82 -0.93 15.48
CA GLU A 97 -9.87 -0.10 16.06
C GLU A 97 -11.26 -0.51 15.61
N ILE A 98 -11.44 -0.86 14.32
CA ILE A 98 -12.73 -1.31 13.81
C ILE A 98 -12.93 -2.83 13.91
N ALA A 99 -12.00 -3.56 14.55
CA ALA A 99 -11.98 -5.01 14.63
C ALA A 99 -12.13 -5.72 13.27
N ALA A 100 -11.51 -5.15 12.22
CA ALA A 100 -11.59 -5.68 10.86
C ALA A 100 -10.85 -7.01 10.70
N THR A 101 -11.27 -7.79 9.71
CA THR A 101 -10.77 -9.15 9.45
C THR A 101 -9.92 -9.26 8.18
N PHE A 102 -9.92 -8.26 7.32
CA PHE A 102 -9.16 -8.29 6.06
C PHE A 102 -7.67 -8.59 6.28
N PRO A 103 -7.02 -9.33 5.38
CA PRO A 103 -5.57 -9.51 5.42
C PRO A 103 -4.84 -8.17 5.23
N LEU A 104 -3.94 -7.85 6.17
CA LEU A 104 -3.04 -6.71 6.09
C LEU A 104 -1.62 -7.26 5.95
N ILE A 105 -0.99 -7.01 4.80
CA ILE A 105 0.22 -7.69 4.32
C ILE A 105 1.34 -6.67 4.21
N GLY A 106 2.36 -6.83 5.05
CA GLY A 106 3.57 -6.01 4.98
C GLY A 106 4.59 -6.62 4.02
N VAL A 107 5.09 -5.82 3.08
CA VAL A 107 6.17 -6.20 2.16
C VAL A 107 7.39 -5.37 2.48
N THR A 108 8.48 -5.99 2.97
CA THR A 108 9.59 -5.23 3.54
C THR A 108 10.95 -5.90 3.29
N PRO A 109 12.04 -5.13 3.09
CA PRO A 109 13.36 -5.71 2.97
C PRO A 109 13.78 -6.37 4.30
N ALA A 110 14.13 -7.65 4.23
CA ALA A 110 14.53 -8.44 5.43
C ALA A 110 15.67 -7.80 6.24
N ALA A 111 16.55 -7.05 5.59
CA ALA A 111 17.66 -6.36 6.25
C ALA A 111 17.27 -5.07 6.99
N LYS A 112 16.04 -4.57 6.80
CA LYS A 112 15.57 -3.27 7.33
C LYS A 112 14.66 -3.40 8.54
N VAL A 113 14.24 -4.61 8.89
CA VAL A 113 13.30 -4.84 9.99
C VAL A 113 13.92 -5.68 11.10
N ALA A 114 13.42 -5.45 12.30
CA ALA A 114 13.83 -6.24 13.47
C ALA A 114 13.21 -7.64 13.36
N LEU A 115 14.05 -8.65 13.27
CA LEU A 115 13.64 -10.06 13.27
C LEU A 115 14.15 -10.74 14.56
N PRO A 116 13.42 -11.74 15.12
CA PRO A 116 13.75 -12.35 16.41
C PRO A 116 15.18 -12.93 16.49
N ASP A 117 15.65 -13.49 15.38
CA ASP A 117 16.95 -14.17 15.31
C ASP A 117 18.11 -13.26 14.87
N ARG A 118 17.86 -11.97 14.75
CA ARG A 118 18.89 -10.98 14.37
C ARG A 118 19.14 -10.01 15.51
N ILE A 119 20.42 -9.78 15.82
CA ILE A 119 20.82 -8.72 16.78
C ILE A 119 20.30 -7.38 16.22
N PRO A 120 19.46 -6.66 16.96
CA PRO A 120 18.94 -5.38 16.50
C PRO A 120 20.09 -4.41 16.21
N SER A 121 20.22 -3.98 14.97
CA SER A 121 21.07 -2.83 14.67
C SER A 121 20.26 -1.56 14.89
N SER A 122 20.91 -0.45 15.22
CA SER A 122 20.25 0.87 15.34
C SER A 122 19.60 1.37 14.03
N LYS A 123 19.70 0.59 12.95
CA LYS A 123 19.21 0.90 11.60
C LYS A 123 17.98 0.10 11.18
N VAL A 124 17.41 -0.75 12.07
CA VAL A 124 16.20 -1.51 11.75
C VAL A 124 14.96 -0.82 12.31
N THR A 125 13.84 -0.99 11.63
CA THR A 125 12.53 -0.48 12.04
C THR A 125 11.67 -1.64 12.56
N ALA A 126 10.84 -1.38 13.56
CA ALA A 126 9.89 -2.36 14.08
C ALA A 126 8.81 -2.68 13.02
N LEU A 127 8.34 -3.92 13.03
CA LEU A 127 7.16 -4.33 12.27
C LEU A 127 5.90 -3.83 12.98
N GLU A 128 4.90 -3.44 12.21
CA GLU A 128 3.64 -2.94 12.76
C GLU A 128 2.81 -4.12 13.32
N PRO A 129 2.33 -4.02 14.58
CA PRO A 129 1.83 -5.18 15.31
C PRO A 129 0.47 -5.73 14.89
N HIS A 130 -0.32 -4.99 14.11
CA HIS A 130 -1.65 -5.43 13.66
C HIS A 130 -1.65 -6.00 12.23
N HIS A 131 -0.46 -6.09 11.60
CA HIS A 131 -0.30 -6.81 10.34
C HIS A 131 -0.54 -8.30 10.54
N THR A 132 -1.22 -8.88 9.57
CA THR A 132 -1.59 -10.30 9.61
C THR A 132 -0.54 -11.20 8.96
N HIS A 133 0.21 -10.67 8.00
CA HIS A 133 1.21 -11.41 7.22
C HIS A 133 2.39 -10.52 6.84
N PHE A 134 3.57 -11.13 6.68
CA PHE A 134 4.75 -10.44 6.16
C PHE A 134 5.40 -11.21 5.02
N VAL A 135 5.75 -10.49 3.95
CA VAL A 135 6.60 -10.96 2.87
C VAL A 135 7.94 -10.25 2.97
N LEU A 136 8.95 -10.98 3.39
CA LEU A 136 10.31 -10.46 3.51
C LEU A 136 11.03 -10.63 2.17
N VAL A 137 11.54 -9.53 1.64
CA VAL A 137 12.14 -9.48 0.29
C VAL A 137 13.63 -9.15 0.35
N PRO A 138 14.41 -9.47 -0.70
CA PRO A 138 15.78 -9.01 -0.82
C PRO A 138 15.85 -7.49 -0.84
N GLY A 139 16.91 -6.94 -0.27
CA GLY A 139 17.17 -5.51 -0.26
C GLY A 139 17.90 -5.05 0.98
N SER A 140 18.69 -4.00 0.83
CA SER A 140 19.47 -3.38 1.91
C SER A 140 19.10 -1.91 2.11
N ASN A 141 18.27 -1.35 1.25
CA ASN A 141 17.82 0.03 1.29
C ASN A 141 16.29 0.11 1.23
N TRP A 142 15.73 1.17 1.83
CA TRP A 142 14.32 1.50 1.63
C TRP A 142 14.06 1.82 0.15
N GLY A 143 12.98 1.24 -0.40
CA GLY A 143 12.62 1.31 -1.81
C GLY A 143 13.10 0.11 -2.65
N ASP A 144 13.91 -0.80 -2.07
CA ASP A 144 14.22 -2.08 -2.73
C ASP A 144 12.98 -2.99 -2.74
N GLU A 145 12.04 -2.79 -1.81
CA GLU A 145 10.75 -3.47 -1.71
C GLU A 145 9.71 -2.98 -2.71
N SER A 146 9.83 -1.79 -3.29
CA SER A 146 8.79 -1.18 -4.12
C SER A 146 8.34 -2.06 -5.30
N PRO A 147 9.23 -2.69 -6.09
CA PRO A 147 8.82 -3.62 -7.15
C PRO A 147 8.12 -4.87 -6.62
N TRP A 148 8.55 -5.34 -5.44
CA TRP A 148 7.97 -6.52 -4.80
C TRP A 148 6.56 -6.23 -4.27
N LEU A 149 6.36 -5.08 -3.65
CA LEU A 149 5.06 -4.62 -3.15
C LEU A 149 4.04 -4.56 -4.30
N ALA A 150 4.42 -3.92 -5.41
CA ALA A 150 3.57 -3.85 -6.60
C ALA A 150 3.26 -5.24 -7.17
N ARG A 151 4.24 -6.17 -7.15
CA ARG A 151 4.07 -7.53 -7.66
C ARG A 151 3.24 -8.41 -6.73
N VAL A 152 3.44 -8.35 -5.40
CA VAL A 152 2.58 -9.03 -4.42
C VAL A 152 1.11 -8.62 -4.63
N ALA A 153 0.87 -7.32 -4.73
CA ALA A 153 -0.47 -6.81 -4.99
C ALA A 153 -1.06 -7.32 -6.33
N SER A 154 -0.23 -7.43 -7.38
CA SER A 154 -0.69 -7.94 -8.69
C SER A 154 -0.98 -9.43 -8.67
N VAL A 155 -0.16 -10.23 -7.99
CA VAL A 155 -0.37 -11.69 -7.85
C VAL A 155 -1.64 -11.97 -7.06
N LEU A 156 -1.88 -11.25 -5.96
CA LEU A 156 -3.10 -11.41 -5.15
C LEU A 156 -4.34 -10.90 -5.88
N ALA A 157 -4.23 -9.79 -6.61
CA ALA A 157 -5.33 -9.29 -7.43
C ALA A 157 -5.74 -10.29 -8.51
N ASN A 158 -4.78 -10.89 -9.23
CA ASN A 158 -5.02 -11.89 -10.27
C ASN A 158 -6.23 -11.54 -11.17
N GLY A 159 -6.28 -10.29 -11.65
CA GLY A 159 -7.39 -9.76 -12.45
C GLY A 159 -8.51 -9.08 -11.66
N ALA A 160 -8.62 -9.30 -10.36
CA ALA A 160 -9.55 -8.54 -9.51
C ALA A 160 -9.16 -7.05 -9.45
N PRO A 161 -10.10 -6.15 -9.11
CA PRO A 161 -9.82 -4.73 -8.97
C PRO A 161 -8.71 -4.44 -7.96
N SER A 162 -7.85 -3.49 -8.27
CA SER A 162 -6.80 -3.04 -7.35
C SER A 162 -6.54 -1.55 -7.49
N VAL A 163 -6.38 -0.86 -6.36
CA VAL A 163 -6.19 0.59 -6.29
C VAL A 163 -5.02 0.89 -5.36
N THR A 164 -4.21 1.89 -5.70
CA THR A 164 -3.19 2.44 -4.81
C THR A 164 -3.67 3.76 -4.23
N VAL A 165 -3.49 3.96 -2.93
CA VAL A 165 -3.72 5.23 -2.25
C VAL A 165 -2.37 5.78 -1.78
N LEU A 166 -2.04 6.99 -2.22
CA LEU A 166 -0.85 7.73 -1.79
C LEU A 166 -1.24 8.79 -0.77
N VAL A 167 -0.61 8.72 0.40
CA VAL A 167 -0.73 9.71 1.48
C VAL A 167 0.64 10.29 1.78
N ASN A 168 0.82 11.60 1.71
CA ASN A 168 2.09 12.29 1.94
C ASN A 168 3.22 11.74 1.02
N GLY A 169 4.18 11.01 1.55
CA GLY A 169 5.19 10.31 0.77
C GLY A 169 6.54 11.01 0.68
N GLY A 170 7.59 10.26 1.04
CA GLY A 170 8.98 10.67 0.90
C GLY A 170 9.62 10.18 -0.40
N GLU A 171 10.96 10.09 -0.40
CA GLU A 171 11.72 9.65 -1.59
C GLU A 171 11.39 8.20 -1.98
N THR A 172 11.17 7.31 -1.02
CA THR A 172 10.75 5.92 -1.30
C THR A 172 9.41 5.87 -2.03
N ALA A 173 8.47 6.73 -1.66
CA ALA A 173 7.14 6.74 -2.25
C ALA A 173 7.14 7.05 -3.76
N TRP A 174 8.16 7.73 -4.29
CA TRP A 174 8.32 7.90 -5.75
C TRP A 174 8.45 6.55 -6.46
N LYS A 175 9.24 5.64 -5.89
CA LYS A 175 9.41 4.28 -6.42
C LYS A 175 8.12 3.48 -6.28
N ASP A 176 7.48 3.53 -5.10
CA ASP A 176 6.23 2.83 -4.85
C ASP A 176 5.15 3.22 -5.86
N VAL A 177 4.95 4.52 -6.07
CA VAL A 177 4.00 5.04 -7.06
C VAL A 177 4.37 4.60 -8.47
N SER A 178 5.64 4.75 -8.86
CA SER A 178 6.12 4.36 -10.19
C SER A 178 5.85 2.88 -10.47
N GLU A 179 6.21 1.98 -9.55
CA GLU A 179 6.02 0.53 -9.74
C GLU A 179 4.53 0.14 -9.77
N ASN A 180 3.68 0.82 -8.99
CA ASN A 180 2.25 0.59 -9.02
C ASN A 180 1.60 1.07 -10.33
N LEU A 181 2.01 2.23 -10.86
CA LEU A 181 1.55 2.73 -12.17
C LEU A 181 2.02 1.84 -13.32
N LYS A 182 3.28 1.34 -13.29
CA LYS A 182 3.78 0.34 -14.26
C LYS A 182 2.96 -0.96 -14.24
N ALA A 183 2.40 -1.33 -13.10
CA ALA A 183 1.48 -2.45 -12.96
C ALA A 183 0.04 -2.13 -13.41
N ASN A 184 -0.19 -0.99 -14.08
CA ASN A 184 -1.50 -0.49 -14.49
C ASN A 184 -2.50 -0.36 -13.33
N ARG A 185 -2.03 -0.06 -12.11
CA ARG A 185 -2.89 0.11 -10.95
C ARG A 185 -3.27 1.58 -10.80
N PRO A 186 -4.59 1.91 -10.80
CA PRO A 186 -5.07 3.26 -10.55
C PRO A 186 -4.53 3.82 -9.23
N LEU A 187 -4.22 5.10 -9.23
CA LEU A 187 -3.64 5.82 -8.11
C LEU A 187 -4.60 6.91 -7.62
N LEU A 188 -5.01 6.85 -6.38
CA LEU A 188 -5.65 7.95 -5.68
C LEU A 188 -4.61 8.71 -4.86
N VAL A 189 -4.46 9.98 -5.12
CA VAL A 189 -3.57 10.91 -4.43
C VAL A 189 -4.38 11.71 -3.40
N ILE A 190 -4.00 11.65 -2.14
CA ILE A 190 -4.63 12.45 -1.08
C ILE A 190 -3.91 13.81 -1.02
N ALA A 191 -4.43 14.78 -1.77
CA ALA A 191 -3.92 16.15 -1.80
C ALA A 191 -4.09 16.82 -0.42
N GLY A 192 -3.19 17.71 -0.05
CA GLY A 192 -3.17 18.34 1.27
C GLY A 192 -2.54 17.47 2.37
N SER A 193 -2.13 16.23 2.03
CA SER A 193 -1.39 15.38 2.97
C SER A 193 0.11 15.66 3.00
N GLY A 194 0.62 16.49 2.08
CA GLY A 194 2.00 16.97 2.02
C GLY A 194 2.89 16.23 1.02
N ARG A 195 4.07 16.78 0.78
CA ARG A 195 5.20 16.17 0.05
C ARG A 195 4.83 15.64 -1.34
N LEU A 196 5.11 14.35 -1.64
CA LEU A 196 4.86 13.74 -2.95
C LEU A 196 3.39 13.83 -3.36
N ALA A 197 2.46 13.60 -2.42
CA ALA A 197 1.03 13.68 -2.71
C ALA A 197 0.65 15.08 -3.24
N ASP A 198 1.14 16.15 -2.59
CA ASP A 198 0.87 17.51 -3.04
C ASP A 198 1.58 17.83 -4.36
N THR A 199 2.79 17.29 -4.56
CA THR A 199 3.53 17.45 -5.83
C THR A 199 2.77 16.80 -6.99
N LEU A 200 2.24 15.59 -6.81
CA LEU A 200 1.42 14.92 -7.84
C LEU A 200 0.07 15.61 -8.04
N ALA A 201 -0.56 16.08 -6.97
CA ALA A 201 -1.81 16.83 -7.08
C ALA A 201 -1.62 18.14 -7.86
N ALA A 202 -0.51 18.87 -7.65
CA ALA A 202 -0.15 20.04 -8.43
C ALA A 202 0.08 19.69 -9.91
N ALA A 203 0.78 18.59 -10.20
CA ALA A 203 0.98 18.12 -11.56
C ALA A 203 -0.35 17.76 -12.26
N LEU A 204 -1.28 17.12 -11.55
CA LEU A 204 -2.63 16.81 -12.06
C LEU A 204 -3.45 18.06 -12.40
N ARG A 205 -3.22 19.17 -11.70
CA ARG A 205 -3.84 20.47 -12.01
C ARG A 205 -3.11 21.25 -13.14
N GLY A 206 -2.03 20.70 -13.70
CA GLY A 206 -1.23 21.37 -14.71
C GLY A 206 -0.32 22.48 -14.18
N GLU A 207 -0.09 22.53 -12.87
CA GLU A 207 0.80 23.51 -12.24
C GLU A 207 2.28 23.18 -12.50
N ALA A 208 3.16 24.18 -12.41
CA ALA A 208 4.60 23.97 -12.50
C ALA A 208 5.09 23.12 -11.31
N THR A 209 5.70 21.99 -11.59
CA THR A 209 6.13 21.02 -10.58
C THR A 209 7.33 20.20 -11.07
N ASP A 210 7.79 19.24 -10.29
CA ASP A 210 8.85 18.29 -10.63
C ASP A 210 8.52 17.53 -11.93
N GLU A 211 9.50 17.37 -12.81
CA GLU A 211 9.33 16.68 -14.09
C GLU A 211 8.92 15.21 -13.89
N ARG A 212 9.48 14.55 -12.88
CA ARG A 212 9.09 13.18 -12.51
C ARG A 212 7.59 13.09 -12.17
N ALA A 213 7.03 14.12 -11.51
CA ALA A 213 5.60 14.16 -11.21
C ALA A 213 4.75 14.24 -12.47
N ARG A 214 5.18 15.07 -13.45
CA ARG A 214 4.50 15.16 -14.75
C ARG A 214 4.52 13.84 -15.52
N GLU A 215 5.65 13.14 -15.50
CA GLU A 215 5.78 11.82 -16.12
C GLU A 215 4.83 10.79 -15.47
N LEU A 216 4.74 10.76 -14.13
CA LEU A 216 3.86 9.83 -13.43
C LEU A 216 2.37 10.09 -13.72
N VAL A 217 1.94 11.36 -13.72
CA VAL A 217 0.54 11.70 -13.98
C VAL A 217 0.17 11.55 -15.47
N ALA A 218 1.13 11.61 -16.38
CA ALA A 218 0.93 11.36 -17.82
C ALA A 218 0.44 9.92 -18.11
N SER A 219 0.57 9.00 -17.17
CA SER A 219 -0.01 7.65 -17.26
C SER A 219 -1.54 7.67 -17.42
N GLY A 220 -2.21 8.74 -17.02
CA GLY A 220 -3.68 8.85 -16.99
C GLY A 220 -4.37 7.97 -15.94
N LEU A 221 -3.59 7.32 -15.05
CA LEU A 221 -4.11 6.43 -14.01
C LEU A 221 -4.27 7.14 -12.65
N ALA A 222 -3.73 8.34 -12.50
CA ALA A 222 -3.75 9.10 -11.25
C ALA A 222 -4.96 10.04 -11.19
N GLN A 223 -5.58 10.09 -10.03
CA GLN A 223 -6.61 11.06 -9.65
C GLN A 223 -6.25 11.63 -8.29
N ALA A 224 -6.66 12.86 -7.99
CA ALA A 224 -6.45 13.49 -6.70
C ALA A 224 -7.78 13.86 -6.05
N ILE A 225 -7.82 13.76 -4.73
CA ILE A 225 -8.89 14.29 -3.89
C ILE A 225 -8.26 14.99 -2.68
N ASP A 226 -8.84 16.11 -2.28
CA ASP A 226 -8.31 16.87 -1.16
C ASP A 226 -8.63 16.18 0.18
N LEU A 227 -7.67 16.20 1.12
CA LEU A 227 -7.83 15.64 2.46
C LEU A 227 -8.99 16.29 3.22
N THR A 228 -9.36 17.53 2.87
CA THR A 228 -10.47 18.28 3.50
C THR A 228 -11.84 17.90 2.97
N GLU A 229 -11.93 17.12 1.90
CA GLU A 229 -13.20 16.61 1.38
C GLU A 229 -13.92 15.71 2.39
N SER A 230 -15.22 15.52 2.20
CA SER A 230 -16.00 14.64 3.08
C SER A 230 -15.55 13.18 2.95
N PHE A 231 -15.63 12.41 4.02
CA PHE A 231 -15.32 10.98 3.99
C PHE A 231 -16.24 10.21 3.04
N ASP A 232 -17.48 10.66 2.87
CA ASP A 232 -18.42 10.08 1.90
C ASP A 232 -17.95 10.30 0.44
N SER A 233 -17.39 11.48 0.14
CA SER A 233 -16.80 11.76 -1.19
C SER A 233 -15.59 10.88 -1.46
N LEU A 234 -14.72 10.69 -0.47
CA LEU A 234 -13.56 9.79 -0.53
C LEU A 234 -13.98 8.34 -0.74
N THR A 235 -14.94 7.86 0.04
CA THR A 235 -15.49 6.49 -0.07
C THR A 235 -16.10 6.25 -1.44
N ARG A 236 -16.92 7.19 -1.93
CA ARG A 236 -17.54 7.09 -3.25
C ARG A 236 -16.51 7.00 -4.37
N LEU A 237 -15.51 7.90 -4.37
CA LEU A 237 -14.45 7.89 -5.39
C LEU A 237 -13.66 6.58 -5.38
N LEU A 238 -13.29 6.06 -4.22
CA LEU A 238 -12.62 4.77 -4.10
C LEU A 238 -13.49 3.62 -4.64
N ASN A 239 -14.78 3.58 -4.29
CA ASN A 239 -15.72 2.58 -4.81
C ASN A 239 -15.82 2.65 -6.36
N GLU A 240 -15.87 3.85 -6.93
CA GLU A 240 -15.84 4.05 -8.38
C GLU A 240 -14.54 3.50 -9.00
N MET A 241 -13.38 3.77 -8.38
CA MET A 241 -12.08 3.27 -8.84
C MET A 241 -11.99 1.74 -8.78
N PHE A 242 -12.54 1.10 -7.74
CA PHE A 242 -12.61 -0.36 -7.65
C PHE A 242 -13.59 -0.95 -8.67
N SER A 243 -14.63 -0.22 -9.05
CA SER A 243 -15.64 -0.68 -10.02
C SER A 243 -15.23 -0.47 -11.48
N ALA A 244 -14.33 0.47 -11.79
CA ALA A 244 -14.01 0.92 -13.14
C ALA A 244 -13.31 -0.11 -14.05
N LYS A 245 -12.85 -1.24 -13.54
CA LYS A 245 -12.11 -2.28 -14.31
C LYS A 245 -12.97 -3.32 -15.03
N GLY A 246 -14.31 -3.27 -14.92
CA GLY A 246 -15.20 -4.18 -15.64
C GLY A 246 -15.46 -3.83 -17.11
N GLY A 247 -15.04 -2.65 -17.60
CA GLY A 247 -15.52 -2.07 -18.85
C GLY A 247 -14.54 -1.95 -20.04
N ARG A 248 -13.27 -2.30 -19.94
CA ARG A 248 -12.28 -2.03 -21.01
C ARG A 248 -11.74 -3.26 -21.75
N SER A 249 -12.44 -4.38 -21.75
CA SER A 249 -12.01 -5.58 -22.50
C SER A 249 -12.91 -5.97 -23.70
N ALA A 250 -13.81 -5.11 -24.18
CA ALA A 250 -14.71 -5.50 -25.26
C ALA A 250 -14.89 -4.43 -26.34
N SER A 251 -13.80 -3.90 -26.92
CA SER A 251 -13.94 -3.15 -28.19
C SER A 251 -12.59 -2.98 -28.90
N ARG A 252 -12.00 -4.11 -29.33
CA ARG A 252 -11.02 -4.17 -30.44
C ARG A 252 -11.05 -5.56 -31.07
N GLU A 253 -12.16 -5.88 -31.75
CA GLU A 253 -12.20 -6.82 -32.88
C GLU A 253 -13.50 -6.55 -33.63
N SER A 254 -13.43 -5.72 -34.65
CA SER A 254 -14.28 -5.69 -35.83
C SER A 254 -13.98 -4.40 -36.61
N GLY A 255 -13.18 -4.53 -37.66
CA GLY A 255 -12.92 -3.49 -38.62
C GLY A 255 -11.77 -3.86 -39.53
#